data_1ace7407d1156f6cd0dc5fccb55e19fd
#
_entry.id   1ace7407d1156f6cd0dc5fccb55e19fd
#
_cell.length_a   1.000
_cell.length_b   1.000
_cell.length_c   1.000
_cell.angle_alpha   90.00
_cell.angle_beta   90.00
_cell.angle_gamma   90.00
#
_symmetry.space_group_name_H-M   'P 1'
#
loop_
_entity.id
_entity.type
_entity.pdbx_description
1 polymer ?
#
loop_
_entity_poly.entity_id
_entity_poly.type
_entity_poly.pdbx_seq_one_letter_code
_entity_poly.pdbx_strand_id
1 'polypeptide(L)'
;MASVLDRYGIKEVADVTFYELGSDGKPTKPVLYLDTLKVSTIEQTAEQAEARGGKGNPPLIIWDYGKEINVTLEDALFSAKSMAIMFGNGAVKNYSGNSAYIMRTEEFIATSDAAASAAGWVATYEGPDGATYSKINPKFYTAAGASVEDTATLSKGEKYFCSYDLLTQNAGVIEISAASFPGTYYVTGDTYARSEASGKDEFFQFIIPKAKMNAENTITLEAEGDPSVFNMSLRVMRPADGVMMKLVKYDLANGTPASESSTATLIHNHTLEGAND
;
A
#
# COMPACT_ATOMS: atom_id res chain seq x y z
N MET A 1 24.74 -26.11 -13.47
CA MET A 1 24.57 -25.20 -14.62
C MET A 1 23.13 -25.31 -15.08
N ALA A 2 22.44 -24.20 -15.25
CA ALA A 2 21.10 -24.22 -15.83
C ALA A 2 21.16 -24.83 -17.24
N SER A 3 20.29 -25.78 -17.54
CA SER A 3 20.17 -26.37 -18.87
C SER A 3 19.55 -25.36 -19.83
N VAL A 4 19.95 -25.38 -21.11
CA VAL A 4 19.31 -24.57 -22.16
C VAL A 4 17.81 -24.93 -22.31
N LEU A 5 17.44 -26.13 -21.88
CA LEU A 5 16.08 -26.66 -21.92
C LEU A 5 15.33 -26.52 -20.58
N ASP A 6 15.91 -25.83 -19.59
CA ASP A 6 15.27 -25.62 -18.29
C ASP A 6 14.19 -24.53 -18.42
N ARG A 7 12.95 -24.99 -18.63
CA ARG A 7 11.76 -24.14 -18.78
C ARG A 7 10.89 -24.25 -17.54
N TYR A 8 10.33 -23.12 -17.15
CA TYR A 8 9.40 -23.04 -16.04
C TYR A 8 8.32 -21.97 -16.28
N GLY A 9 7.16 -22.20 -15.70
CA GLY A 9 6.05 -21.25 -15.69
C GLY A 9 5.84 -20.69 -14.30
N ILE A 10 5.55 -19.40 -14.19
CA ILE A 10 5.14 -18.73 -12.95
C ILE A 10 3.63 -18.51 -13.04
N LYS A 11 2.88 -18.97 -12.05
CA LYS A 11 1.42 -18.88 -12.02
C LYS A 11 0.92 -18.03 -10.86
N GLU A 12 1.57 -18.16 -9.71
CA GLU A 12 1.13 -17.50 -8.47
C GLU A 12 1.66 -16.05 -8.40
N VAL A 13 0.88 -15.18 -7.78
CA VAL A 13 1.33 -13.84 -7.38
C VAL A 13 2.39 -13.97 -6.28
N ALA A 14 3.26 -12.97 -6.17
CA ALA A 14 4.30 -12.99 -5.14
C ALA A 14 3.82 -12.43 -3.80
N ASP A 15 4.27 -13.02 -2.71
CA ASP A 15 4.25 -12.40 -1.39
C ASP A 15 5.38 -11.38 -1.31
N VAL A 16 5.05 -10.13 -1.03
CA VAL A 16 6.01 -9.02 -1.13
C VAL A 16 6.31 -8.41 0.22
N THR A 17 7.61 -8.34 0.54
CA THR A 17 8.12 -7.70 1.75
C THR A 17 8.91 -6.44 1.43
N PHE A 18 8.59 -5.35 2.11
CA PHE A 18 9.34 -4.10 2.07
C PHE A 18 10.19 -3.98 3.33
N TYR A 19 11.46 -3.62 3.14
CA TYR A 19 12.40 -3.38 4.22
C TYR A 19 12.87 -1.93 4.20
N GLU A 20 13.09 -1.39 5.38
CA GLU A 20 13.78 -0.12 5.54
C GLU A 20 15.24 -0.25 5.09
N LEU A 21 15.75 0.77 4.39
CA LEU A 21 17.15 0.82 3.95
C LEU A 21 18.01 1.46 5.04
N GLY A 22 19.07 0.76 5.42
CA GLY A 22 20.14 1.30 6.23
C GLY A 22 20.98 2.32 5.49
N SER A 23 21.85 3.01 6.20
CA SER A 23 22.78 4.00 5.64
C SER A 23 23.79 3.37 4.66
N ASP A 24 24.03 2.07 4.78
CA ASP A 24 24.88 1.27 3.90
C ASP A 24 24.13 0.71 2.68
N GLY A 25 22.85 1.02 2.53
CA GLY A 25 22.00 0.53 1.44
C GLY A 25 21.52 -0.91 1.59
N LYS A 26 21.72 -1.51 2.78
CA LYS A 26 21.24 -2.86 3.07
C LYS A 26 19.86 -2.82 3.73
N PRO A 27 19.06 -3.92 3.59
CA PRO A 27 17.80 -4.04 4.31
C PRO A 27 18.05 -4.13 5.82
N THR A 28 17.24 -3.43 6.61
CA THR A 28 17.28 -3.48 8.07
C THR A 28 16.09 -4.22 8.62
N LYS A 29 14.97 -3.58 8.86
CA LYS A 29 13.75 -4.19 9.41
C LYS A 29 12.64 -4.25 8.37
N PRO A 30 11.77 -5.27 8.37
CA PRO A 30 10.58 -5.27 7.55
C PRO A 30 9.63 -4.17 8.02
N VAL A 31 9.06 -3.42 7.07
CA VAL A 31 8.10 -2.34 7.34
C VAL A 31 6.72 -2.63 6.79
N LEU A 32 6.62 -3.49 5.78
CA LEU A 32 5.35 -3.90 5.19
C LEU A 32 5.50 -5.31 4.61
N TYR A 33 4.48 -6.14 4.83
CA TYR A 33 4.33 -7.46 4.22
C TYR A 33 2.97 -7.54 3.55
N LEU A 34 2.93 -7.98 2.30
CA LEU A 34 1.75 -8.10 1.47
C LEU A 34 1.62 -9.53 0.99
N ASP A 35 0.60 -10.22 1.49
CA ASP A 35 0.25 -11.62 1.17
C ASP A 35 -1.13 -11.72 0.49
N THR A 36 -1.76 -10.59 0.20
CA THR A 36 -3.09 -10.48 -0.41
C THR A 36 -3.09 -9.85 -1.79
N LEU A 37 -1.93 -9.84 -2.45
CA LEU A 37 -1.79 -9.30 -3.80
C LEU A 37 -2.61 -10.10 -4.81
N LYS A 38 -3.26 -9.39 -5.73
CA LYS A 38 -3.94 -9.96 -6.89
C LYS A 38 -3.04 -10.02 -8.11
N VAL A 39 -2.19 -9.00 -8.26
CA VAL A 39 -1.30 -8.83 -9.41
C VAL A 39 0.03 -8.27 -8.94
N SER A 40 1.11 -8.82 -9.52
CA SER A 40 2.46 -8.26 -9.42
C SER A 40 3.03 -8.18 -10.83
N THR A 41 3.28 -6.98 -11.31
CA THR A 41 3.80 -6.74 -12.66
C THR A 41 5.18 -6.10 -12.58
N ILE A 42 6.13 -6.65 -13.34
CA ILE A 42 7.48 -6.12 -13.51
C ILE A 42 7.62 -5.70 -14.96
N GLU A 43 7.86 -4.42 -15.20
CA GLU A 43 8.04 -3.84 -16.53
C GLU A 43 9.43 -3.25 -16.66
N GLN A 44 10.12 -3.59 -17.74
CA GLN A 44 11.43 -3.02 -18.09
C GLN A 44 11.32 -2.30 -19.41
N THR A 45 11.75 -1.05 -19.45
CA THR A 45 11.82 -0.21 -20.65
C THR A 45 13.24 0.34 -20.85
N ALA A 46 13.56 0.71 -22.07
CA ALA A 46 14.79 1.41 -22.42
C ALA A 46 14.53 2.32 -23.62
N GLU A 47 15.28 3.41 -23.69
CA GLU A 47 15.32 4.30 -24.86
C GLU A 47 16.41 3.86 -25.82
N GLN A 48 16.27 4.26 -27.10
CA GLN A 48 17.25 3.96 -28.17
C GLN A 48 17.66 5.21 -28.87
N ALA A 49 18.97 5.30 -29.17
CA ALA A 49 19.53 6.25 -30.11
C ALA A 49 20.05 5.52 -31.32
N GLU A 50 19.80 6.07 -32.50
CA GLU A 50 20.17 5.44 -33.76
C GLU A 50 21.09 6.37 -34.61
N ALA A 51 22.16 5.81 -35.14
CA ALA A 51 22.86 6.42 -36.27
C ALA A 51 22.26 5.88 -37.55
N ARG A 52 21.80 6.78 -38.42
CA ARG A 52 21.17 6.43 -39.70
C ARG A 52 21.97 7.02 -40.87
N GLY A 53 21.94 6.37 -42.03
CA GLY A 53 22.65 6.87 -43.21
C GLY A 53 22.54 5.94 -44.42
N GLY A 54 23.06 6.42 -45.57
CA GLY A 54 23.01 5.70 -46.85
C GLY A 54 21.70 5.92 -47.62
N LYS A 55 21.53 5.25 -48.77
CA LYS A 55 20.30 5.34 -49.57
C LYS A 55 19.14 4.68 -48.85
N GLY A 56 18.04 5.43 -48.64
CA GLY A 56 16.88 4.97 -47.89
C GLY A 56 16.99 5.20 -46.39
N ASN A 57 18.08 5.82 -45.89
CA ASN A 57 18.29 6.20 -44.49
C ASN A 57 18.01 5.08 -43.44
N PRO A 58 18.51 3.83 -43.65
CA PRO A 58 18.34 2.75 -42.68
C PRO A 58 19.13 3.03 -41.39
N PRO A 59 18.73 2.43 -40.24
CA PRO A 59 19.53 2.46 -39.03
C PRO A 59 20.81 1.65 -39.25
N LEU A 60 21.96 2.24 -38.91
CA LEU A 60 23.29 1.64 -39.03
C LEU A 60 23.83 1.14 -37.70
N ILE A 61 23.58 1.87 -36.62
CA ILE A 61 23.97 1.54 -35.27
C ILE A 61 22.84 1.95 -34.34
N ILE A 62 22.55 1.11 -33.34
CA ILE A 62 21.54 1.36 -32.30
C ILE A 62 22.26 1.27 -30.95
N TRP A 63 22.03 2.27 -30.09
CA TRP A 63 22.48 2.28 -28.71
C TRP A 63 21.25 2.29 -27.79
N ASP A 64 21.21 1.37 -26.82
CA ASP A 64 20.22 1.36 -25.76
C ASP A 64 20.72 2.18 -24.57
N TYR A 65 19.85 3.04 -24.02
CA TYR A 65 20.13 3.85 -22.84
C TYR A 65 18.86 4.06 -22.02
N GLY A 66 18.96 4.73 -20.86
CA GLY A 66 17.80 5.10 -20.06
C GLY A 66 16.96 3.91 -19.56
N LYS A 67 17.61 2.78 -19.19
CA LYS A 67 16.88 1.61 -18.65
C LYS A 67 16.09 1.98 -17.43
N GLU A 68 14.79 1.70 -17.45
CA GLU A 68 13.86 1.85 -16.34
C GLU A 68 13.21 0.51 -16.01
N ILE A 69 13.00 0.25 -14.71
CA ILE A 69 12.23 -0.90 -14.23
C ILE A 69 11.17 -0.35 -13.28
N ASN A 70 9.92 -0.66 -13.59
CA ASN A 70 8.77 -0.34 -12.78
C ASN A 70 8.12 -1.63 -12.28
N VAL A 71 7.66 -1.60 -11.04
CA VAL A 71 6.92 -2.72 -10.44
C VAL A 71 5.60 -2.19 -9.95
N THR A 72 4.51 -2.81 -10.39
CA THR A 72 3.16 -2.49 -9.94
C THR A 72 2.62 -3.66 -9.15
N LEU A 73 2.12 -3.38 -7.96
CA LEU A 73 1.51 -4.33 -7.04
C LEU A 73 0.06 -3.92 -6.83
N GLU A 74 -0.85 -4.84 -7.07
CA GLU A 74 -2.28 -4.65 -6.85
C GLU A 74 -2.71 -5.51 -5.66
N ASP A 75 -3.12 -4.86 -4.56
CA ASP A 75 -3.52 -5.52 -3.32
C ASP A 75 -5.04 -5.52 -3.17
N ALA A 76 -5.59 -6.66 -2.73
CA ALA A 76 -7.00 -6.83 -2.48
C ALA A 76 -7.45 -6.25 -1.13
N LEU A 77 -6.55 -6.12 -0.18
CA LEU A 77 -6.85 -5.68 1.18
C LEU A 77 -6.00 -4.47 1.60
N PHE A 78 -6.65 -3.54 2.27
CA PHE A 78 -5.97 -2.38 2.85
C PHE A 78 -5.52 -2.67 4.27
N SER A 79 -4.33 -2.19 4.61
CA SER A 79 -3.92 -2.02 5.99
C SER A 79 -3.61 -0.55 6.27
N ALA A 80 -3.80 -0.12 7.52
CA ALA A 80 -3.40 1.23 7.91
C ALA A 80 -1.90 1.47 7.65
N LYS A 81 -1.09 0.42 7.74
CA LYS A 81 0.34 0.50 7.50
C LYS A 81 0.69 0.66 6.02
N SER A 82 0.03 -0.10 5.12
CA SER A 82 0.24 0.03 3.67
C SER A 82 -0.16 1.43 3.20
N MET A 83 -1.31 1.94 3.64
CA MET A 83 -1.73 3.31 3.35
C MET A 83 -0.75 4.36 3.89
N ALA A 84 -0.28 4.23 5.13
CA ALA A 84 0.68 5.18 5.71
C ALA A 84 2.00 5.24 4.93
N ILE A 85 2.49 4.11 4.44
CA ILE A 85 3.69 4.02 3.60
C ILE A 85 3.45 4.68 2.24
N MET A 86 2.31 4.42 1.61
CA MET A 86 1.96 5.01 0.31
C MET A 86 1.83 6.52 0.35
N PHE A 87 1.20 7.07 1.37
CA PHE A 87 1.03 8.52 1.50
C PHE A 87 2.24 9.24 2.09
N GLY A 88 3.33 8.52 2.35
CA GLY A 88 4.63 9.11 2.67
C GLY A 88 4.86 9.41 4.15
N ASN A 89 3.92 9.09 5.03
CA ASN A 89 4.15 9.30 6.47
C ASN A 89 4.81 8.08 7.14
N GLY A 90 4.59 6.87 6.61
CA GLY A 90 5.11 5.61 7.16
C GLY A 90 4.62 5.31 8.59
N ALA A 91 3.88 6.22 9.20
CA ALA A 91 3.39 6.14 10.56
C ALA A 91 1.87 6.27 10.62
N VAL A 92 1.25 5.43 11.43
CA VAL A 92 -0.16 5.51 11.81
C VAL A 92 -0.21 6.13 13.20
N LYS A 93 -0.92 7.25 13.35
CA LYS A 93 -1.21 7.79 14.67
C LYS A 93 -2.32 6.97 15.31
N ASN A 94 -1.97 6.21 16.32
CA ASN A 94 -2.93 5.40 17.08
C ASN A 94 -3.42 6.17 18.31
N TYR A 95 -4.72 6.31 18.42
CA TYR A 95 -5.40 6.85 19.60
C TYR A 95 -5.93 5.72 20.50
N SER A 96 -5.14 4.65 20.67
CA SER A 96 -5.48 3.54 21.56
C SER A 96 -5.42 3.99 23.01
N GLY A 97 -6.54 3.85 23.73
CA GLY A 97 -6.67 4.28 25.13
C GLY A 97 -6.81 5.79 25.33
N ASN A 98 -6.70 6.61 24.30
CA ASN A 98 -6.96 8.04 24.36
C ASN A 98 -8.27 8.37 23.64
N SER A 99 -9.08 9.22 24.24
CA SER A 99 -10.34 9.67 23.64
C SER A 99 -10.06 10.60 22.44
N ALA A 100 -10.71 10.32 21.33
CA ALA A 100 -10.74 11.18 20.16
C ALA A 100 -12.20 11.39 19.71
N TYR A 101 -12.45 12.50 19.01
CA TYR A 101 -13.78 12.80 18.48
C TYR A 101 -13.79 12.65 16.97
N ILE A 102 -14.81 11.96 16.45
CA ILE A 102 -15.07 11.81 15.01
C ILE A 102 -16.34 12.58 14.69
N MET A 103 -16.20 13.61 13.84
CA MET A 103 -17.32 14.43 13.40
C MET A 103 -18.17 13.68 12.36
N ARG A 104 -19.48 13.71 12.52
CA ARG A 104 -20.47 13.21 11.57
C ARG A 104 -21.57 14.24 11.34
N THR A 105 -22.23 14.12 10.20
CA THR A 105 -23.40 14.91 9.86
C THR A 105 -24.51 13.99 9.39
N GLU A 106 -25.73 14.26 9.83
CA GLU A 106 -26.91 13.55 9.39
C GLU A 106 -28.02 14.53 9.03
N GLU A 107 -28.92 14.09 8.17
CA GLU A 107 -30.16 14.79 7.82
C GLU A 107 -31.29 14.25 8.70
N PHE A 108 -32.18 15.11 9.15
CA PHE A 108 -33.42 14.71 9.79
C PHE A 108 -34.58 15.64 9.41
N ILE A 109 -35.81 15.16 9.55
CA ILE A 109 -37.03 15.91 9.32
C ILE A 109 -37.66 16.24 10.67
N ALA A 110 -37.96 17.52 10.92
CA ALA A 110 -38.63 17.90 12.15
C ALA A 110 -40.01 17.27 12.24
N THR A 111 -40.26 16.51 13.28
CA THR A 111 -41.52 15.79 13.51
C THR A 111 -42.58 16.64 14.25
N SER A 112 -42.17 17.76 14.86
CA SER A 112 -42.99 18.72 15.58
C SER A 112 -42.37 20.12 15.52
N ASP A 113 -43.18 21.14 15.83
CA ASP A 113 -42.70 22.50 16.07
C ASP A 113 -42.11 22.53 17.51
N ALA A 114 -40.80 22.26 17.61
CA ALA A 114 -40.08 22.16 18.88
C ALA A 114 -38.64 22.64 18.74
N ALA A 115 -37.95 22.79 19.85
CA ALA A 115 -36.53 23.13 19.84
C ALA A 115 -35.73 22.11 19.04
N ALA A 116 -34.65 22.54 18.40
CA ALA A 116 -33.82 21.73 17.52
C ALA A 116 -33.33 20.44 18.21
N SER A 117 -32.97 20.53 19.48
CA SER A 117 -32.55 19.39 20.31
C SER A 117 -33.65 18.38 20.62
N ALA A 118 -34.92 18.66 20.29
CA ALA A 118 -36.09 17.84 20.60
C ALA A 118 -37.00 17.57 19.38
N ALA A 119 -36.93 18.33 18.33
CA ALA A 119 -37.83 18.29 17.17
C ALA A 119 -37.56 17.11 16.19
N GLY A 120 -37.50 15.88 16.70
CA GLY A 120 -37.24 14.68 15.87
C GLY A 120 -35.78 14.30 15.79
N TRP A 121 -34.89 15.10 16.36
CA TRP A 121 -33.49 14.71 16.45
C TRP A 121 -33.27 13.65 17.53
N VAL A 122 -32.52 12.59 17.15
CA VAL A 122 -32.20 11.50 18.07
C VAL A 122 -30.78 11.70 18.58
N ALA A 123 -30.60 11.75 19.89
CA ALA A 123 -29.34 12.00 20.58
C ALA A 123 -28.35 10.82 20.51
N THR A 124 -28.73 9.72 19.87
CA THR A 124 -27.93 8.50 19.76
C THR A 124 -27.75 8.10 18.31
N TYR A 125 -26.61 7.44 18.05
CA TYR A 125 -26.23 6.86 16.76
C TYR A 125 -26.12 5.34 16.92
N GLU A 126 -26.76 4.59 16.05
CA GLU A 126 -26.58 3.13 15.95
C GLU A 126 -25.46 2.82 14.99
N GLY A 127 -24.39 2.19 15.48
CA GLY A 127 -23.24 1.81 14.69
C GLY A 127 -23.50 0.57 13.82
N PRO A 128 -22.61 0.27 12.86
CA PRO A 128 -22.69 -0.94 12.03
C PRO A 128 -22.51 -2.24 12.84
N ASP A 129 -22.01 -2.15 14.06
CA ASP A 129 -21.87 -3.23 15.03
C ASP A 129 -23.15 -3.47 15.86
N GLY A 130 -24.22 -2.69 15.63
CA GLY A 130 -25.48 -2.73 16.39
C GLY A 130 -25.40 -2.06 17.76
N ALA A 131 -24.28 -1.44 18.13
CA ALA A 131 -24.14 -0.70 19.37
C ALA A 131 -24.66 0.73 19.24
N THR A 132 -25.13 1.29 20.37
CA THR A 132 -25.66 2.65 20.44
C THR A 132 -24.63 3.58 21.07
N TYR A 133 -24.35 4.69 20.39
CA TYR A 133 -23.38 5.71 20.78
C TYR A 133 -24.04 7.05 21.03
N SER A 134 -23.56 7.81 22.01
CA SER A 134 -24.04 9.15 22.27
C SER A 134 -23.50 10.15 21.25
N LYS A 135 -24.37 10.95 20.68
CA LYS A 135 -24.01 12.12 19.85
C LYS A 135 -23.67 13.28 20.77
N ILE A 136 -22.49 13.86 20.61
CA ILE A 136 -21.96 14.90 21.49
C ILE A 136 -21.81 16.20 20.68
N ASN A 137 -21.94 17.34 21.35
CA ASN A 137 -21.77 18.67 20.74
C ASN A 137 -22.63 18.87 19.47
N PRO A 138 -23.93 18.59 19.47
CA PRO A 138 -24.75 18.76 18.28
C PRO A 138 -24.79 20.22 17.82
N LYS A 139 -24.71 20.44 16.51
CA LYS A 139 -24.90 21.75 15.86
C LYS A 139 -25.89 21.59 14.73
N PHE A 140 -26.92 22.42 14.74
CA PHE A 140 -28.03 22.33 13.81
C PHE A 140 -27.92 23.34 12.69
N TYR A 141 -28.39 22.98 11.51
CA TYR A 141 -28.38 23.80 10.31
C TYR A 141 -29.68 23.61 9.52
N THR A 142 -30.13 24.67 8.87
CA THR A 142 -31.22 24.58 7.88
C THR A 142 -30.76 23.82 6.65
N ALA A 143 -31.69 23.41 5.79
CA ALA A 143 -31.37 22.82 4.49
C ALA A 143 -30.52 23.73 3.57
N ALA A 144 -30.54 25.03 3.80
CA ALA A 144 -29.71 26.02 3.12
C ALA A 144 -28.33 26.23 3.77
N GLY A 145 -28.00 25.49 4.85
CA GLY A 145 -26.72 25.55 5.56
C GLY A 145 -26.61 26.68 6.58
N ALA A 146 -27.68 27.42 6.87
CA ALA A 146 -27.67 28.45 7.93
C ALA A 146 -27.67 27.80 9.29
N SER A 147 -26.83 28.29 10.22
CA SER A 147 -26.76 27.80 11.59
C SER A 147 -28.09 28.08 12.33
N VAL A 148 -28.49 27.11 13.12
CA VAL A 148 -29.68 27.14 13.97
C VAL A 148 -29.25 26.86 15.40
N GLU A 149 -29.65 27.73 16.32
CA GLU A 149 -29.40 27.48 17.75
C GLU A 149 -30.17 26.23 18.21
N ASP A 150 -29.61 25.48 19.14
CA ASP A 150 -30.19 24.23 19.65
C ASP A 150 -31.55 24.43 20.34
N THR A 151 -31.78 25.64 20.82
CA THR A 151 -33.07 26.06 21.47
C THR A 151 -34.06 26.68 20.49
N ALA A 152 -33.64 26.94 19.24
CA ALA A 152 -34.51 27.53 18.22
C ALA A 152 -35.61 26.53 17.82
N THR A 153 -36.86 27.02 17.67
CA THR A 153 -37.99 26.21 17.24
C THR A 153 -37.83 25.86 15.74
N LEU A 154 -37.78 24.55 15.45
CA LEU A 154 -37.82 24.05 14.08
C LEU A 154 -39.26 23.91 13.61
N SER A 155 -39.48 24.03 12.30
CA SER A 155 -40.81 23.88 11.70
C SER A 155 -41.05 22.43 11.32
N LYS A 156 -42.19 21.89 11.74
CA LYS A 156 -42.63 20.52 11.44
C LYS A 156 -42.64 20.26 9.94
N GLY A 157 -42.04 19.16 9.50
CA GLY A 157 -41.99 18.71 8.12
C GLY A 157 -40.81 19.28 7.32
N GLU A 158 -40.08 20.24 7.86
CA GLU A 158 -38.90 20.80 7.23
C GLU A 158 -37.65 19.94 7.50
N LYS A 159 -36.71 19.97 6.54
CA LYS A 159 -35.43 19.27 6.60
C LYS A 159 -34.37 20.12 7.29
N TYR A 160 -33.59 19.46 8.14
CA TYR A 160 -32.47 20.03 8.84
C TYR A 160 -31.28 19.10 8.81
N PHE A 161 -30.08 19.64 9.01
CA PHE A 161 -28.86 18.89 9.23
C PHE A 161 -28.38 19.07 10.67
N CYS A 162 -27.86 18.02 11.25
CA CYS A 162 -27.14 18.09 12.51
C CYS A 162 -25.72 17.54 12.34
N SER A 163 -24.72 18.36 12.70
CA SER A 163 -23.33 17.92 12.85
C SER A 163 -23.05 17.65 14.30
N TYR A 164 -22.44 16.52 14.61
CA TYR A 164 -22.16 16.07 15.98
C TYR A 164 -20.86 15.28 16.05
N ASP A 165 -20.34 15.09 17.24
CA ASP A 165 -19.16 14.30 17.51
C ASP A 165 -19.54 12.93 18.09
N LEU A 166 -18.84 11.89 17.69
CA LEU A 166 -18.81 10.57 18.34
C LEU A 166 -17.48 10.38 19.04
N LEU A 167 -17.52 9.94 20.29
CA LEU A 167 -16.33 9.63 21.05
C LEU A 167 -15.79 8.25 20.63
N THR A 168 -14.52 8.18 20.28
CA THR A 168 -13.81 6.91 20.07
C THR A 168 -12.62 6.80 21.01
N GLN A 169 -12.30 5.58 21.44
CA GLN A 169 -11.11 5.25 22.22
C GLN A 169 -10.04 4.52 21.41
N ASN A 170 -10.38 4.14 20.16
CA ASN A 170 -9.48 3.46 19.25
C ASN A 170 -9.64 4.05 17.85
N ALA A 171 -8.67 4.82 17.42
CA ALA A 171 -8.62 5.36 16.07
C ALA A 171 -7.22 5.25 15.50
N GLY A 172 -7.10 4.78 14.26
CA GLY A 172 -5.89 4.87 13.47
C GLY A 172 -6.02 6.03 12.48
N VAL A 173 -5.15 7.01 12.57
CA VAL A 173 -5.18 8.18 11.69
C VAL A 173 -3.93 8.21 10.84
N ILE A 174 -4.12 8.33 9.52
CA ILE A 174 -3.06 8.52 8.55
C ILE A 174 -3.14 9.98 8.11
N GLU A 175 -2.09 10.74 8.40
CA GLU A 175 -2.01 12.14 7.99
C GLU A 175 -1.28 12.26 6.66
N ILE A 176 -1.95 12.80 5.67
CA ILE A 176 -1.35 13.14 4.38
C ILE A 176 -0.89 14.59 4.47
N SER A 177 0.42 14.81 4.41
CA SER A 177 1.05 16.11 4.56
C SER A 177 1.70 16.54 3.24
N ALA A 178 1.64 17.83 2.93
CA ALA A 178 2.29 18.39 1.74
C ALA A 178 3.82 18.24 1.73
N ALA A 179 4.45 18.00 2.88
CA ALA A 179 5.89 17.85 3.02
C ALA A 179 6.35 16.38 3.08
N SER A 180 5.42 15.42 3.14
CA SER A 180 5.73 13.99 3.28
C SER A 180 5.52 13.27 1.95
N PHE A 181 6.53 12.53 1.53
CA PHE A 181 6.50 11.71 0.31
C PHE A 181 6.88 10.26 0.62
N PRO A 182 6.38 9.29 -0.17
CA PRO A 182 6.73 7.88 -0.02
C PRO A 182 8.23 7.65 0.02
N GLY A 183 8.65 6.67 0.80
CA GLY A 183 10.05 6.32 1.03
C GLY A 183 10.72 5.56 -0.12
N THR A 184 11.94 5.17 0.15
CA THR A 184 12.72 4.24 -0.68
C THR A 184 12.96 2.99 0.15
N TYR A 185 12.77 1.82 -0.45
CA TYR A 185 12.75 0.55 0.23
C TYR A 185 13.62 -0.49 -0.49
N TYR A 186 14.10 -1.47 0.26
CA TYR A 186 14.54 -2.74 -0.28
C TYR A 186 13.30 -3.65 -0.36
N VAL A 187 13.11 -4.36 -1.46
CA VAL A 187 11.88 -5.14 -1.69
C VAL A 187 12.24 -6.55 -2.13
N THR A 188 11.59 -7.55 -1.53
CA THR A 188 11.63 -8.95 -1.99
C THR A 188 10.22 -9.41 -2.31
N GLY A 189 10.10 -10.30 -3.29
CA GLY A 189 8.83 -10.94 -3.59
C GLY A 189 9.05 -12.42 -3.84
N ASP A 190 8.38 -13.25 -3.05
CA ASP A 190 8.51 -14.69 -3.05
C ASP A 190 7.31 -15.35 -3.75
N THR A 191 7.58 -16.27 -4.69
CA THR A 191 6.54 -17.02 -5.39
C THR A 191 7.09 -18.38 -5.80
N TYR A 192 6.31 -19.12 -6.58
CA TYR A 192 6.68 -20.44 -7.09
C TYR A 192 6.75 -20.47 -8.60
N ALA A 193 7.74 -21.19 -9.10
CA ALA A 193 7.89 -21.50 -10.51
C ALA A 193 7.76 -23.02 -10.71
N ARG A 194 6.91 -23.44 -11.66
CA ARG A 194 6.77 -24.87 -11.98
C ARG A 194 7.68 -25.24 -13.13
N SER A 195 8.56 -26.22 -12.89
CA SER A 195 9.44 -26.78 -13.92
C SER A 195 8.66 -27.60 -14.93
N GLU A 196 8.88 -27.36 -16.24
CA GLU A 196 8.31 -28.17 -17.32
C GLU A 196 8.79 -29.62 -17.25
N ALA A 197 10.06 -29.83 -16.94
CA ALA A 197 10.68 -31.15 -16.96
C ALA A 197 10.24 -32.06 -15.79
N SER A 198 10.11 -31.50 -14.59
CA SER A 198 9.78 -32.26 -13.37
C SER A 198 8.31 -32.17 -12.98
N GLY A 199 7.57 -31.17 -13.46
CA GLY A 199 6.21 -30.85 -13.03
C GLY A 199 6.12 -30.40 -11.55
N LYS A 200 7.25 -30.19 -10.88
CA LYS A 200 7.31 -29.77 -9.48
C LYS A 200 7.43 -28.25 -9.37
N ASP A 201 6.91 -27.73 -8.26
CA ASP A 201 7.08 -26.34 -7.91
C ASP A 201 8.45 -26.12 -7.26
N GLU A 202 9.12 -25.09 -7.70
CA GLU A 202 10.43 -24.63 -7.25
C GLU A 202 10.29 -23.18 -6.75
N PHE A 203 11.16 -22.73 -5.87
CA PHE A 203 11.11 -21.40 -5.33
C PHE A 203 11.59 -20.37 -6.36
N PHE A 204 10.88 -19.24 -6.42
CA PHE A 204 11.25 -18.11 -7.22
C PHE A 204 11.13 -16.83 -6.41
N GLN A 205 12.17 -16.01 -6.43
CA GLN A 205 12.20 -14.75 -5.71
C GLN A 205 12.69 -13.63 -6.62
N PHE A 206 12.06 -12.48 -6.58
CA PHE A 206 12.66 -11.25 -7.08
C PHE A 206 13.19 -10.41 -5.92
N ILE A 207 14.32 -9.74 -6.15
CA ILE A 207 14.99 -8.91 -5.17
C ILE A 207 15.29 -7.56 -5.80
N ILE A 208 14.81 -6.50 -5.19
CA ILE A 208 15.03 -5.11 -5.62
C ILE A 208 15.78 -4.37 -4.51
N PRO A 209 17.10 -4.16 -4.69
CA PRO A 209 17.92 -3.54 -3.63
C PRO A 209 17.51 -2.10 -3.31
N LYS A 210 16.92 -1.39 -4.26
CA LYS A 210 16.50 0.00 -4.06
C LYS A 210 15.32 0.34 -4.95
N ALA A 211 14.15 0.49 -4.34
CA ALA A 211 12.91 0.87 -5.02
C ALA A 211 12.32 2.13 -4.37
N LYS A 212 12.05 3.15 -5.17
CA LYS A 212 11.30 4.34 -4.75
C LYS A 212 9.82 4.09 -4.99
N MET A 213 9.00 4.24 -3.97
CA MET A 213 7.55 4.22 -4.14
C MET A 213 7.09 5.52 -4.81
N ASN A 214 6.24 5.41 -5.83
CA ASN A 214 5.67 6.57 -6.50
C ASN A 214 4.73 7.32 -5.57
N ALA A 215 4.64 8.63 -5.76
CA ALA A 215 3.77 9.49 -4.94
C ALA A 215 2.35 9.62 -5.51
N GLU A 216 2.12 9.10 -6.72
CA GLU A 216 0.81 9.10 -7.36
C GLU A 216 0.03 7.88 -6.91
N ASN A 217 -1.04 8.10 -6.16
CA ASN A 217 -1.88 7.05 -5.62
C ASN A 217 -3.35 7.40 -5.83
N THR A 218 -4.15 6.41 -6.16
CA THR A 218 -5.59 6.55 -6.34
C THR A 218 -6.30 5.56 -5.43
N ILE A 219 -7.28 6.04 -4.68
CA ILE A 219 -8.24 5.21 -3.94
C ILE A 219 -9.60 5.47 -4.56
N THR A 220 -10.21 4.45 -5.11
CA THR A 220 -11.55 4.52 -5.69
C THR A 220 -12.55 3.95 -4.69
N LEU A 221 -13.60 4.69 -4.40
CA LEU A 221 -14.70 4.28 -3.52
C LEU A 221 -15.97 4.28 -4.38
N GLU A 222 -16.50 3.11 -4.70
CA GLU A 222 -17.66 2.92 -5.56
C GLU A 222 -18.82 2.31 -4.76
N ALA A 223 -20.05 2.70 -5.13
CA ALA A 223 -21.27 2.19 -4.49
C ALA A 223 -21.63 0.79 -5.01
N GLU A 224 -21.26 0.48 -6.25
CA GLU A 224 -21.51 -0.78 -6.94
C GLU A 224 -20.25 -1.20 -7.69
N GLY A 225 -19.97 -2.50 -7.76
CA GLY A 225 -18.81 -3.04 -8.48
C GLY A 225 -17.98 -3.99 -7.62
N ASP A 226 -16.80 -4.33 -8.13
CA ASP A 226 -15.82 -5.14 -7.40
C ASP A 226 -15.23 -4.34 -6.23
N PRO A 227 -14.83 -5.02 -5.15
CA PRO A 227 -14.16 -4.35 -4.04
C PRO A 227 -12.96 -3.52 -4.52
N SER A 228 -12.79 -2.33 -3.96
CA SER A 228 -11.68 -1.45 -4.30
C SER A 228 -10.36 -2.18 -4.10
N VAL A 229 -9.49 -2.08 -5.09
CA VAL A 229 -8.12 -2.59 -5.05
C VAL A 229 -7.14 -1.45 -4.80
N PHE A 230 -5.99 -1.81 -4.31
CA PHE A 230 -4.96 -0.89 -3.89
C PHE A 230 -3.73 -1.02 -4.78
N ASN A 231 -3.44 -0.02 -5.58
CA ASN A 231 -2.34 -0.03 -6.52
C ASN A 231 -1.11 0.69 -5.94
N MET A 232 -0.02 -0.05 -5.77
CA MET A 232 1.28 0.48 -5.41
C MET A 232 2.22 0.41 -6.60
N SER A 233 2.82 1.52 -6.98
CA SER A 233 3.79 1.59 -8.05
C SER A 233 5.17 1.94 -7.49
N LEU A 234 6.17 1.17 -7.92
CA LEU A 234 7.56 1.29 -7.51
C LEU A 234 8.43 1.55 -8.74
N ARG A 235 9.30 2.54 -8.65
CA ARG A 235 10.37 2.75 -9.61
C ARG A 235 11.68 2.22 -9.04
N VAL A 236 12.30 1.29 -9.76
CA VAL A 236 13.56 0.70 -9.34
C VAL A 236 14.70 1.69 -9.61
N MET A 237 15.52 1.92 -8.60
CA MET A 237 16.65 2.83 -8.65
C MET A 237 17.95 2.05 -8.73
N ARG A 238 18.96 2.63 -9.37
CA ARG A 238 20.29 2.05 -9.39
C ARG A 238 20.96 2.15 -8.02
N PRO A 239 21.33 1.04 -7.36
CA PRO A 239 22.18 1.04 -6.17
C PRO A 239 23.66 1.25 -6.54
N ALA A 240 24.55 1.31 -5.52
CA ALA A 240 25.98 1.56 -5.73
C ALA A 240 26.68 0.46 -6.54
N ASP A 241 26.26 -0.79 -6.38
CA ASP A 241 26.78 -1.95 -7.10
C ASP A 241 26.26 -2.07 -8.55
N GLY A 242 25.29 -1.23 -8.93
CA GLY A 242 24.72 -1.19 -10.27
C GLY A 242 23.67 -2.26 -10.57
N VAL A 243 23.38 -3.19 -9.65
CA VAL A 243 22.43 -4.26 -9.86
C VAL A 243 21.02 -3.80 -9.45
N MET A 244 20.19 -3.45 -10.43
CA MET A 244 18.86 -2.89 -10.19
C MET A 244 17.86 -3.91 -9.64
N MET A 245 17.91 -5.17 -10.13
CA MET A 245 17.01 -6.24 -9.73
C MET A 245 17.69 -7.59 -9.92
N LYS A 246 17.35 -8.55 -9.06
CA LYS A 246 17.73 -9.97 -9.22
C LYS A 246 16.46 -10.81 -9.31
N LEU A 247 16.46 -11.76 -10.22
CA LEU A 247 15.45 -12.82 -10.31
C LEU A 247 16.15 -14.13 -9.97
N VAL A 248 15.70 -14.80 -8.95
CA VAL A 248 16.37 -15.95 -8.38
C VAL A 248 15.42 -17.15 -8.40
N LYS A 249 15.78 -18.19 -9.12
CA LYS A 249 15.15 -19.51 -9.04
C LYS A 249 16.06 -20.39 -8.20
N TYR A 250 15.53 -21.06 -7.19
CA TYR A 250 16.33 -21.83 -6.25
C TYR A 250 15.58 -23.02 -5.66
N ASP A 251 16.35 -24.01 -5.22
CA ASP A 251 15.89 -25.13 -4.42
C ASP A 251 16.50 -25.03 -3.03
N LEU A 252 15.74 -25.45 -2.03
CA LEU A 252 16.25 -25.55 -0.67
C LEU A 252 17.05 -26.85 -0.52
N ALA A 253 18.22 -26.77 0.09
CA ALA A 253 19.00 -27.93 0.43
C ALA A 253 18.25 -28.75 1.49
N ASN A 254 17.95 -30.01 1.17
CA ASN A 254 17.41 -30.97 2.13
C ASN A 254 18.52 -31.39 3.11
N GLY A 255 18.40 -31.05 4.39
CA GLY A 255 19.35 -31.52 5.38
C GLY A 255 19.31 -30.75 6.70
N THR A 256 20.03 -31.29 7.69
CA THR A 256 20.33 -30.62 8.95
C THR A 256 20.85 -29.22 8.67
N PRO A 257 20.45 -28.18 9.44
CA PRO A 257 21.02 -26.84 9.29
C PRO A 257 22.54 -26.98 9.25
N ALA A 258 23.15 -26.71 8.10
CA ALA A 258 24.59 -26.65 8.03
C ALA A 258 25.00 -25.59 9.06
N SER A 259 25.87 -25.96 10.00
CA SER A 259 26.66 -24.98 10.74
C SER A 259 27.15 -23.99 9.69
N GLU A 260 26.89 -22.71 9.88
CA GLU A 260 27.14 -21.62 8.91
C GLU A 260 28.41 -21.89 8.10
N SER A 261 28.23 -22.26 6.82
CA SER A 261 29.35 -22.44 5.94
C SER A 261 29.94 -21.08 5.63
N SER A 262 31.12 -20.80 6.11
CA SER A 262 31.88 -19.58 5.82
C SER A 262 32.10 -19.31 4.32
N THR A 263 31.68 -20.25 3.47
CA THR A 263 31.77 -20.18 1.99
C THR A 263 30.43 -19.84 1.33
N ALA A 264 29.32 -19.74 2.08
CA ALA A 264 28.03 -19.38 1.51
C ALA A 264 28.04 -17.91 1.05
N THR A 265 27.65 -17.67 -0.20
CA THR A 265 27.54 -16.33 -0.76
C THR A 265 26.12 -15.82 -0.58
N LEU A 266 25.97 -14.66 0.05
CA LEU A 266 24.67 -13.97 0.15
C LEU A 266 24.25 -13.47 -1.22
N ILE A 267 23.07 -13.89 -1.68
CA ILE A 267 22.46 -13.37 -2.91
C ILE A 267 21.81 -12.00 -2.68
N HIS A 268 21.40 -11.73 -1.45
CA HIS A 268 20.85 -10.45 -0.99
C HIS A 268 21.87 -9.71 -0.13
N ASN A 269 21.60 -8.43 0.14
CA ASN A 269 22.53 -7.56 0.88
C ASN A 269 22.38 -7.63 2.41
N HIS A 270 21.71 -8.67 2.94
CA HIS A 270 21.57 -8.85 4.38
C HIS A 270 22.89 -9.36 4.97
N THR A 271 23.31 -8.81 6.11
CA THR A 271 24.45 -9.32 6.87
C THR A 271 23.96 -10.48 7.73
N LEU A 272 24.68 -11.62 7.73
CA LEU A 272 24.46 -12.65 8.73
C LEU A 272 24.95 -12.11 10.08
N GLU A 273 24.03 -11.54 10.87
CA GLU A 273 24.32 -11.21 12.27
C GLU A 273 23.90 -12.40 13.12
N GLY A 274 24.86 -13.05 13.76
CA GLY A 274 24.54 -14.03 14.78
C GLY A 274 25.44 -15.25 14.88
N ALA A 275 26.72 -15.07 14.87
CA ALA A 275 27.62 -16.11 15.36
C ALA A 275 28.78 -15.48 16.13
N ASN A 276 28.42 -14.86 17.26
CA ASN A 276 29.36 -14.65 18.37
C ASN A 276 28.51 -14.46 19.63
N ASP A 277 28.31 -15.57 20.34
CA ASP A 277 28.44 -15.68 21.80
C ASP A 277 28.57 -17.16 22.19
#